data_4c66cc317047ca80935be8f933e151fe
#
_entry.id   4c66cc317047ca80935be8f933e151fe
#
_cell.length_a   1.000
_cell.length_b   1.000
_cell.length_c   1.000
_cell.angle_alpha   90.00
_cell.angle_beta   90.00
_cell.angle_gamma   90.00
#
_symmetry.space_group_name_H-M   'P 1'
#
loop_
_entity.id
_entity.type
_entity.pdbx_description
1 polymer ?
#
loop_
_entity_poly.entity_id
_entity_poly.type
_entity_poly.pdbx_seq_one_letter_code
_entity_poly.pdbx_strand_id
1 'polypeptide(L)'
;MKAAQMTREDEIRSISQKYEMDKEKVRDILERGVRYADTDKAALFACMTGKDIEEVLALRREEPWGRVQVRLGITGDRYDEKYFRHRARRLHRFYGVEE
;
A
#
# COMPACT_ATOMS: atom_id res chain seq x y z
N MET A 1 -11.95 14.66 22.51
CA MET A 1 -12.70 13.83 21.59
C MET A 1 -11.83 12.72 21.01
N LYS A 2 -12.39 11.56 20.93
CA LYS A 2 -11.66 10.44 20.39
C LYS A 2 -11.59 10.48 18.88
N ALA A 3 -10.43 10.15 18.32
CA ALA A 3 -10.30 10.07 16.88
C ALA A 3 -11.21 8.98 16.34
N ALA A 4 -11.82 9.26 15.21
CA ALA A 4 -12.70 8.30 14.57
C ALA A 4 -11.87 7.16 14.02
N GLN A 5 -12.35 5.94 14.24
CA GLN A 5 -11.71 4.79 13.65
C GLN A 5 -12.21 4.62 12.22
N MET A 6 -11.33 4.15 11.37
CA MET A 6 -11.70 3.92 9.99
C MET A 6 -12.64 2.73 9.90
N THR A 7 -13.70 2.87 9.14
CA THR A 7 -14.56 1.74 8.82
C THR A 7 -13.88 0.90 7.75
N ARG A 8 -14.41 -0.30 7.50
CA ARG A 8 -13.90 -1.12 6.42
C ARG A 8 -13.99 -0.39 5.08
N GLU A 9 -15.07 0.33 4.86
CA GLU A 9 -15.20 1.08 3.61
C GLU A 9 -14.20 2.20 3.50
N ASP A 10 -13.88 2.84 4.63
CA ASP A 10 -12.84 3.87 4.64
C ASP A 10 -11.49 3.27 4.29
N GLU A 11 -11.18 2.09 4.83
CA GLU A 11 -9.93 1.42 4.55
C GLU A 11 -9.81 1.06 3.07
N ILE A 12 -10.88 0.52 2.52
CA ILE A 12 -10.91 0.14 1.11
C ILE A 12 -10.69 1.36 0.24
N ARG A 13 -11.41 2.43 0.52
CA ARG A 13 -11.31 3.65 -0.26
C ARG A 13 -9.91 4.25 -0.17
N SER A 14 -9.35 4.27 1.04
CA SER A 14 -8.02 4.84 1.25
C SER A 14 -6.98 4.13 0.40
N ILE A 15 -6.94 2.81 0.47
CA ILE A 15 -5.93 2.05 -0.26
C ILE A 15 -6.17 2.12 -1.76
N SER A 16 -7.42 1.96 -2.18
CA SER A 16 -7.69 1.97 -3.62
C SER A 16 -7.37 3.30 -4.26
N GLN A 17 -7.62 4.40 -3.54
CA GLN A 17 -7.31 5.72 -4.07
C GLN A 17 -5.82 6.01 -4.04
N LYS A 18 -5.14 5.64 -2.95
CA LYS A 18 -3.71 5.92 -2.85
C LYS A 18 -2.89 5.20 -3.91
N TYR A 19 -3.28 3.99 -4.24
CA TYR A 19 -2.46 3.15 -5.12
C TYR A 19 -3.17 2.80 -6.42
N GLU A 20 -4.32 3.41 -6.66
CA GLU A 20 -5.11 3.17 -7.87
C GLU A 20 -5.38 1.70 -8.07
N MET A 21 -5.86 1.08 -7.00
CA MET A 21 -6.09 -0.34 -6.98
C MET A 21 -7.58 -0.62 -6.98
N ASP A 22 -7.98 -1.72 -7.59
CA ASP A 22 -9.39 -2.11 -7.65
C ASP A 22 -9.96 -2.31 -6.26
N LYS A 23 -11.12 -1.71 -6.01
CA LYS A 23 -11.73 -1.76 -4.69
C LYS A 23 -12.10 -3.17 -4.28
N GLU A 24 -12.56 -3.97 -5.24
CA GLU A 24 -12.95 -5.33 -4.91
C GLU A 24 -11.75 -6.17 -4.51
N LYS A 25 -10.60 -5.90 -5.13
CA LYS A 25 -9.38 -6.57 -4.76
C LYS A 25 -8.98 -6.21 -3.33
N VAL A 26 -9.04 -4.93 -3.01
CA VAL A 26 -8.69 -4.47 -1.66
C VAL A 26 -9.66 -5.05 -0.65
N ARG A 27 -10.96 -5.04 -0.96
CA ARG A 27 -11.97 -5.58 -0.08
C ARG A 27 -11.69 -7.05 0.22
N ASP A 28 -11.40 -7.81 -0.84
CA ASP A 28 -11.14 -9.24 -0.68
C ASP A 28 -9.98 -9.49 0.27
N ILE A 29 -8.90 -8.73 0.10
CA ILE A 29 -7.72 -8.90 0.94
C ILE A 29 -8.03 -8.60 2.41
N LEU A 30 -8.72 -7.49 2.65
CA LEU A 30 -9.07 -7.11 4.01
C LEU A 30 -10.03 -8.09 4.65
N GLU A 31 -10.96 -8.62 3.86
CA GLU A 31 -11.95 -9.56 4.39
C GLU A 31 -11.36 -10.93 4.64
N ARG A 32 -10.19 -11.23 4.07
CA ARG A 32 -9.47 -12.45 4.39
C ARG A 32 -8.76 -12.36 5.74
N GLY A 33 -8.76 -11.17 6.35
CA GLY A 33 -8.15 -10.99 7.65
C GLY A 33 -6.79 -10.32 7.62
N VAL A 34 -6.33 -9.87 6.46
CA VAL A 34 -5.08 -9.13 6.37
C VAL A 34 -5.33 -7.75 6.96
N ARG A 35 -4.45 -7.33 7.88
CA ARG A 35 -4.64 -6.06 8.55
C ARG A 35 -4.47 -4.89 7.59
N TYR A 36 -5.12 -3.78 7.92
CA TYR A 36 -5.07 -2.59 7.09
C TYR A 36 -3.62 -2.15 6.84
N ALA A 37 -2.81 -2.10 7.89
CA ALA A 37 -1.43 -1.65 7.75
C ALA A 37 -0.63 -2.55 6.81
N ASP A 38 -0.84 -3.86 6.91
CA ASP A 38 -0.15 -4.80 6.03
C ASP A 38 -0.64 -4.69 4.60
N THR A 39 -1.94 -4.50 4.42
CA THR A 39 -2.50 -4.34 3.08
C THR A 39 -1.98 -3.06 2.43
N ASP A 40 -1.91 -2.00 3.21
CA ASP A 40 -1.41 -0.72 2.71
C ASP A 40 0.04 -0.83 2.26
N LYS A 41 0.88 -1.45 3.09
CA LYS A 41 2.30 -1.61 2.75
C LYS A 41 2.48 -2.54 1.56
N ALA A 42 1.68 -3.60 1.50
CA ALA A 42 1.74 -4.51 0.35
C ALA A 42 1.35 -3.78 -0.94
N ALA A 43 0.35 -2.92 -0.87
CA ALA A 43 -0.07 -2.15 -2.03
C ALA A 43 1.03 -1.19 -2.46
N LEU A 44 1.68 -0.56 -1.50
CA LEU A 44 2.80 0.34 -1.81
C LEU A 44 3.92 -0.42 -2.53
N PHE A 45 4.31 -1.56 -1.98
CA PHE A 45 5.39 -2.34 -2.58
C PHE A 45 5.00 -2.88 -3.95
N ALA A 46 3.74 -3.25 -4.12
CA ALA A 46 3.26 -3.68 -5.44
C ALA A 46 3.38 -2.55 -6.45
N CYS A 47 3.00 -1.34 -6.06
CA CYS A 47 3.11 -0.18 -6.93
C CYS A 47 4.57 0.13 -7.27
N MET A 48 5.45 0.02 -6.28
CA MET A 48 6.86 0.35 -6.49
C MET A 48 7.54 -0.63 -7.42
N THR A 49 7.13 -1.89 -7.38
CA THR A 49 7.82 -2.94 -8.13
C THR A 49 7.09 -3.38 -9.38
N GLY A 50 5.81 -3.05 -9.50
CA GLY A 50 5.00 -3.53 -10.61
C GLY A 50 4.51 -4.95 -10.41
N LYS A 51 4.74 -5.54 -9.24
CA LYS A 51 4.28 -6.89 -8.97
C LYS A 51 2.85 -6.90 -8.49
N ASP A 52 2.21 -8.04 -8.63
CA ASP A 52 0.86 -8.24 -8.12
C ASP A 52 0.90 -8.20 -6.60
N ILE A 53 -0.10 -7.54 -5.99
CA ILE A 53 -0.15 -7.43 -4.54
C ILE A 53 -0.21 -8.80 -3.89
N GLU A 54 -0.80 -9.78 -4.55
CA GLU A 54 -0.87 -11.13 -3.98
C GLU A 54 0.53 -11.75 -3.85
N GLU A 55 1.43 -11.42 -4.78
CA GLU A 55 2.81 -11.91 -4.68
C GLU A 55 3.49 -11.30 -3.46
N VAL A 56 3.25 -10.01 -3.24
CA VAL A 56 3.84 -9.33 -2.09
C VAL A 56 3.30 -9.92 -0.80
N LEU A 57 1.99 -10.14 -0.75
CA LEU A 57 1.37 -10.73 0.44
C LEU A 57 1.86 -12.14 0.71
N ALA A 58 2.10 -12.90 -0.36
CA ALA A 58 2.63 -14.25 -0.21
C ALA A 58 4.02 -14.22 0.44
N LEU A 59 4.86 -13.28 0.03
CA LEU A 59 6.17 -13.12 0.66
C LEU A 59 6.03 -12.73 2.12
N ARG A 60 5.10 -11.83 2.41
CA ARG A 60 4.90 -11.35 3.77
C ARG A 60 4.44 -12.46 4.71
N ARG A 61 3.68 -13.42 4.19
CA ARG A 61 3.26 -14.56 5.01
C ARG A 61 4.43 -15.38 5.48
N GLU A 62 5.50 -15.40 4.69
CA GLU A 62 6.68 -16.20 5.01
C GLU A 62 7.73 -15.41 5.79
N GLU A 63 7.78 -14.10 5.60
CA GLU A 63 8.88 -13.30 6.14
C GLU A 63 8.38 -11.93 6.60
N PRO A 64 9.12 -11.32 7.54
CA PRO A 64 8.78 -9.94 7.96
C PRO A 64 9.05 -8.94 6.84
N TRP A 65 8.48 -7.76 6.99
CA TRP A 65 8.55 -6.74 5.95
C TRP A 65 9.97 -6.38 5.54
N GLY A 66 10.91 -6.36 6.49
CA GLY A 66 12.29 -6.06 6.14
C GLY A 66 12.87 -7.04 5.13
N ARG A 67 12.54 -8.32 5.28
CA ARG A 67 13.02 -9.33 4.34
C ARG A 67 12.27 -9.26 3.02
N VAL A 68 10.99 -8.98 3.08
CA VAL A 68 10.20 -8.81 1.86
C VAL A 68 10.79 -7.69 1.03
N GLN A 69 11.16 -6.60 1.69
CA GLN A 69 11.76 -5.46 0.99
C GLN A 69 13.03 -5.87 0.26
N VAL A 70 13.88 -6.65 0.94
CA VAL A 70 15.13 -7.12 0.33
C VAL A 70 14.84 -8.00 -0.87
N ARG A 71 13.89 -8.93 -0.71
CA ARG A 71 13.57 -9.85 -1.80
C ARG A 71 13.00 -9.14 -3.01
N LEU A 72 12.30 -8.04 -2.78
CA LEU A 72 11.73 -7.27 -3.88
C LEU A 72 12.75 -6.30 -4.50
N GLY A 73 13.94 -6.24 -3.95
CA GLY A 73 14.99 -5.38 -4.48
C GLY A 73 14.78 -3.91 -4.14
N ILE A 74 14.07 -3.64 -3.07
CA ILE A 74 13.81 -2.27 -2.64
C ILE A 74 14.88 -1.90 -1.62
N THR A 75 15.92 -1.21 -2.09
CA THR A 75 16.95 -0.72 -1.19
C THR A 75 16.47 0.53 -0.48
N GLY A 76 17.21 0.94 0.55
CA GLY A 76 16.85 2.11 1.30
C GLY A 76 16.71 3.34 0.41
N ASP A 77 17.69 3.58 -0.44
CA ASP A 77 17.67 4.74 -1.34
C ASP A 77 16.48 4.65 -2.28
N ARG A 78 16.30 3.49 -2.88
CA ARG A 78 15.21 3.32 -3.84
C ARG A 78 13.85 3.41 -3.16
N TYR A 79 13.78 2.91 -1.95
CA TYR A 79 12.54 2.97 -1.19
C TYR A 79 12.16 4.43 -0.94
N ASP A 80 13.10 5.20 -0.43
CA ASP A 80 12.83 6.60 -0.10
C ASP A 80 12.43 7.38 -1.33
N GLU A 81 13.22 7.24 -2.40
CA GLU A 81 12.95 7.99 -3.63
C GLU A 81 11.60 7.64 -4.22
N LYS A 82 11.34 6.34 -4.37
CA LYS A 82 10.10 5.91 -4.99
C LYS A 82 8.90 6.18 -4.10
N TYR A 83 9.07 6.01 -2.81
CA TYR A 83 8.00 6.25 -1.88
C TYR A 83 7.57 7.72 -1.90
N PHE A 84 8.53 8.62 -1.79
CA PHE A 84 8.18 10.04 -1.76
C PHE A 84 7.66 10.53 -3.10
N ARG A 85 8.21 10.02 -4.19
CA ARG A 85 7.72 10.39 -5.50
C ARG A 85 6.29 9.92 -5.70
N HIS A 86 6.02 8.71 -5.30
CA HIS A 86 4.69 8.14 -5.41
C HIS A 86 3.71 8.88 -4.51
N ARG A 87 4.13 9.16 -3.29
CA ARG A 87 3.29 9.88 -2.35
C ARG A 87 2.98 11.28 -2.83
N ALA A 88 3.97 11.95 -3.40
CA ALA A 88 3.75 13.30 -3.91
C ALA A 88 2.74 13.30 -5.04
N ARG A 89 2.85 12.33 -5.93
CA ARG A 89 1.89 12.17 -7.01
C ARG A 89 0.49 11.92 -6.48
N ARG A 90 0.38 11.08 -5.45
CA ARG A 90 -0.90 10.80 -4.84
C ARG A 90 -1.51 12.04 -4.23
N LEU A 91 -0.72 12.79 -3.50
CA LEU A 91 -1.21 14.00 -2.87
C LEU A 91 -1.67 15.02 -3.89
N HIS A 92 -0.89 15.16 -4.95
CA HIS A 92 -1.25 16.09 -6.02
C HIS A 92 -2.60 15.72 -6.63
N ARG A 93 -2.74 14.45 -6.97
CA ARG A 93 -3.97 13.98 -7.61
C ARG A 93 -5.15 14.08 -6.66
N PHE A 94 -4.93 13.71 -5.42
CA PHE A 94 -5.98 13.57 -4.41
C PHE A 94 -6.48 14.92 -3.94
N TYR A 95 -5.56 15.85 -3.71
CA TYR A 95 -5.89 17.15 -3.15
C TYR A 95 -5.77 18.30 -4.13
N GLY A 96 -5.35 18.03 -5.34
CA GLY A 96 -5.16 19.08 -6.32
C GLY A 96 -4.03 20.03 -5.99
N VAL A 97 -3.04 19.56 -5.26
CA VAL A 97 -1.90 20.38 -4.86
C VAL A 97 -0.94 20.53 -6.02
N GLU A 98 -0.55 21.75 -6.30
CA GLU A 98 0.44 22.02 -7.36
C GLU A 98 1.82 22.07 -6.76
N GLU A 99 2.75 21.50 -7.48
CA GLU A 99 4.15 21.51 -7.03
C GLU A 99 4.84 22.78 -7.43
#